data_386fe80508db11bc828e571b05a7f7bc
#
_entry.id   386fe80508db11bc828e571b05a7f7bc
#
_cell.length_a   1.000
_cell.length_b   1.000
_cell.length_c   1.000
_cell.angle_alpha   90.00
_cell.angle_beta   90.00
_cell.angle_gamma   90.00
#
_symmetry.space_group_name_H-M   'P 1'
#
loop_
_entity.id
_entity.type
_entity.pdbx_description
1 polymer ?
#
loop_
_entity_poly.entity_id
_entity_poly.type
_entity_poly.pdbx_seq_one_letter_code
_entity_poly.pdbx_strand_id
1 'polypeptide(L)'
;MKFAIRLPANILYKAFTSPWEATLTPDKAVHFAREVDGLAFDYLWVAEHIVQHPKLVPSMGAKFYEGVAAAGFLLGATQRIRVLTYVCPIPYHNPLVWAKAIASVDHLSSGRLSLGLSAGHLRREFEALGVPFEKRGAICDEYLQAMKALWTSDQPEFRGEFVSFGNMVFEPKPCQSPHPPLLIGGDAKP
;
A
#
# COMPACT_ATOMS: atom_id res chain seq x y z
N MET A 1 5.12 -22.26 -5.69
CA MET A 1 4.96 -21.51 -4.42
C MET A 1 5.62 -20.16 -4.59
N LYS A 2 5.08 -19.09 -3.99
CA LYS A 2 5.71 -17.74 -4.00
C LYS A 2 6.18 -17.39 -2.59
N PHE A 3 7.34 -16.77 -2.49
CA PHE A 3 7.95 -16.37 -1.24
C PHE A 3 8.04 -14.86 -1.12
N ALA A 4 7.67 -14.35 0.04
CA ALA A 4 7.74 -12.92 0.35
C ALA A 4 8.57 -12.69 1.61
N ILE A 5 9.36 -11.65 1.63
CA ILE A 5 10.13 -11.20 2.79
C ILE A 5 9.74 -9.78 3.18
N ARG A 6 9.71 -9.50 4.48
CA ARG A 6 9.39 -8.17 5.01
C ARG A 6 10.57 -7.22 4.86
N LEU A 7 10.31 -5.97 4.50
CA LEU A 7 11.31 -4.92 4.70
C LEU A 7 11.58 -4.76 6.21
N PRO A 8 12.81 -4.94 6.68
CA PRO A 8 13.14 -4.68 8.08
C PRO A 8 12.82 -3.23 8.47
N ALA A 9 12.47 -3.01 9.74
CA ALA A 9 12.10 -1.71 10.32
C ALA A 9 10.88 -0.99 9.69
N ASN A 10 10.18 -1.61 8.75
CA ASN A 10 8.91 -1.09 8.26
C ASN A 10 7.78 -1.27 9.30
N ILE A 11 7.87 -2.34 10.11
CA ILE A 11 6.99 -2.60 11.25
C ILE A 11 7.89 -2.90 12.45
N LEU A 12 7.75 -2.15 13.54
CA LEU A 12 8.45 -2.42 14.78
C LEU A 12 7.56 -3.15 15.81
N TYR A 13 6.74 -4.09 15.34
CA TYR A 13 5.94 -4.95 16.20
C TYR A 13 6.83 -5.92 16.97
N LYS A 14 6.87 -5.81 18.30
CA LYS A 14 7.84 -6.53 19.16
C LYS A 14 7.89 -8.04 18.94
N ALA A 15 6.77 -8.66 18.58
CA ALA A 15 6.71 -10.10 18.34
C ALA A 15 7.45 -10.55 17.06
N PHE A 16 7.72 -9.63 16.12
CA PHE A 16 8.26 -9.94 14.80
C PHE A 16 9.53 -9.16 14.44
N THR A 17 10.04 -8.34 15.35
CA THR A 17 11.20 -7.48 15.07
C THR A 17 12.38 -7.81 15.98
N SER A 18 13.57 -7.79 15.40
CA SER A 18 14.83 -7.88 16.11
C SER A 18 15.28 -6.49 16.58
N PRO A 19 16.01 -6.37 17.69
CA PRO A 19 16.45 -5.08 18.24
C PRO A 19 17.24 -4.20 17.24
N TRP A 20 18.02 -4.80 16.34
CA TRP A 20 18.81 -4.08 15.32
C TRP A 20 17.94 -3.34 14.28
N GLU A 21 16.70 -3.77 14.08
CA GLU A 21 15.79 -3.13 13.11
C GLU A 21 15.46 -1.68 13.51
N ALA A 22 15.46 -1.37 14.80
CA ALA A 22 15.20 -0.01 15.28
C ALA A 22 16.27 1.00 14.82
N THR A 23 17.47 0.52 14.50
CA THR A 23 18.63 1.34 14.05
C THR A 23 18.88 1.26 12.55
N LEU A 24 17.95 0.68 11.79
CA LEU A 24 18.08 0.56 10.34
C LEU A 24 18.04 1.96 9.70
N THR A 25 19.09 2.28 8.95
CA THR A 25 19.16 3.50 8.14
C THR A 25 18.59 3.28 6.75
N PRO A 26 18.20 4.33 6.01
CA PRO A 26 17.75 4.21 4.62
C PRO A 26 18.73 3.47 3.71
N ASP A 27 20.05 3.73 3.85
CA ASP A 27 21.08 3.06 3.05
C ASP A 27 21.12 1.54 3.30
N LYS A 28 20.97 1.13 4.58
CA LYS A 28 20.89 -0.30 4.93
C LYS A 28 19.59 -0.94 4.42
N ALA A 29 18.48 -0.19 4.38
CA ALA A 29 17.24 -0.67 3.79
C ALA A 29 17.39 -0.90 2.28
N VAL A 30 18.06 0.03 1.57
CA VAL A 30 18.39 -0.13 0.15
C VAL A 30 19.33 -1.32 -0.08
N HIS A 31 20.38 -1.44 0.74
CA HIS A 31 21.29 -2.58 0.65
C HIS A 31 20.55 -3.90 0.83
N PHE A 32 19.72 -4.02 1.88
CA PHE A 32 18.89 -5.20 2.09
C PHE A 32 17.99 -5.51 0.89
N ALA A 33 17.32 -4.51 0.32
CA ALA A 33 16.44 -4.69 -0.83
C ALA A 33 17.21 -5.22 -2.05
N ARG A 34 18.42 -4.73 -2.30
CA ARG A 34 19.29 -5.19 -3.39
C ARG A 34 19.81 -6.62 -3.17
N GLU A 35 20.16 -6.98 -1.95
CA GLU A 35 20.53 -8.38 -1.63
C GLU A 35 19.35 -9.32 -1.90
N VAL A 36 18.16 -8.96 -1.42
CA VAL A 36 16.93 -9.73 -1.63
C VAL A 36 16.56 -9.80 -3.12
N ASP A 37 16.83 -8.74 -3.89
CA ASP A 37 16.60 -8.68 -5.34
C ASP A 37 17.44 -9.73 -6.09
N GLY A 38 18.64 -10.04 -5.60
CA GLY A 38 19.51 -11.10 -6.10
C GLY A 38 19.12 -12.54 -5.70
N LEU A 39 18.22 -12.69 -4.72
CA LEU A 39 17.78 -13.99 -4.21
C LEU A 39 16.49 -14.46 -4.89
N ALA A 40 16.03 -15.67 -4.54
CA ALA A 40 14.86 -16.33 -5.14
C ALA A 40 13.51 -15.88 -4.52
N PHE A 41 13.44 -14.71 -3.87
CA PHE A 41 12.17 -14.16 -3.40
C PHE A 41 11.34 -13.57 -4.54
N ASP A 42 10.02 -13.76 -4.46
CA ASP A 42 9.07 -13.16 -5.40
C ASP A 42 8.69 -11.75 -4.98
N TYR A 43 8.58 -11.49 -3.66
CA TYR A 43 8.12 -10.22 -3.12
C TYR A 43 8.98 -9.74 -1.95
N LEU A 44 9.23 -8.43 -1.96
CA LEU A 44 9.56 -7.64 -0.78
C LEU A 44 8.27 -6.93 -0.34
N TRP A 45 7.87 -7.06 0.94
CA TRP A 45 6.62 -6.46 1.36
C TRP A 45 6.78 -5.36 2.42
N VAL A 46 5.88 -4.39 2.34
CA VAL A 46 5.76 -3.24 3.23
C VAL A 46 4.35 -3.15 3.79
N ALA A 47 4.21 -2.63 5.01
CA ALA A 47 2.91 -2.35 5.61
C ALA A 47 2.79 -0.87 5.95
N GLU A 48 1.56 -0.44 6.18
CA GLU A 48 1.22 0.94 6.43
C GLU A 48 0.43 1.12 7.71
N HIS A 49 0.77 2.17 8.45
CA HIS A 49 -0.06 2.90 9.39
C HIS A 49 0.25 4.38 9.27
N ILE A 50 -0.76 5.23 9.35
CA ILE A 50 -0.59 6.68 9.23
C ILE A 50 -0.21 7.28 10.58
N VAL A 51 -0.94 6.91 11.64
CA VAL A 51 -0.70 7.36 13.02
C VAL A 51 -0.92 6.22 13.99
N GLN A 52 -0.24 6.26 15.15
CA GLN A 52 -0.42 5.27 16.19
C GLN A 52 -0.90 5.90 17.51
N HIS A 53 -1.85 5.23 18.14
CA HIS A 53 -2.26 5.63 19.49
C HIS A 53 -1.14 5.28 20.50
N PRO A 54 -0.76 6.18 21.44
CA PRO A 54 0.34 5.95 22.38
C PRO A 54 0.25 4.62 23.15
N LYS A 55 -0.96 4.14 23.46
CA LYS A 55 -1.15 2.85 24.15
C LYS A 55 -0.78 1.64 23.29
N LEU A 56 -0.76 1.75 21.97
CA LEU A 56 -0.39 0.68 21.04
C LEU A 56 1.12 0.67 20.72
N VAL A 57 1.80 1.79 20.95
CA VAL A 57 3.25 1.92 20.65
C VAL A 57 4.10 0.85 21.36
N PRO A 58 3.84 0.48 22.62
CA PRO A 58 4.64 -0.57 23.30
C PRO A 58 4.55 -1.96 22.64
N SER A 59 3.44 -2.28 21.95
CA SER A 59 3.23 -3.56 21.28
C SER A 59 3.51 -3.51 19.79
N MET A 60 2.98 -2.49 19.10
CA MET A 60 2.99 -2.39 17.64
C MET A 60 4.12 -1.51 17.09
N GLY A 61 4.79 -0.72 17.95
CA GLY A 61 5.70 0.34 17.49
C GLY A 61 4.95 1.56 16.97
N ALA A 62 5.69 2.61 16.64
CA ALA A 62 5.14 3.84 16.07
C ALA A 62 5.71 4.16 14.68
N LYS A 63 6.77 3.47 14.26
CA LYS A 63 7.44 3.73 13.00
C LYS A 63 6.82 2.86 11.90
N PHE A 64 6.09 3.52 11.02
CA PHE A 64 5.58 2.95 9.78
C PHE A 64 5.88 3.93 8.65
N TYR A 65 5.97 3.41 7.45
CA TYR A 65 6.05 4.22 6.25
C TYR A 65 4.68 4.24 5.57
N GLU A 66 4.43 5.27 4.75
CA GLU A 66 3.31 5.25 3.80
C GLU A 66 3.61 4.17 2.75
N GLY A 67 2.63 3.33 2.45
CA GLY A 67 2.86 2.08 1.71
C GLY A 67 3.34 2.29 0.29
N VAL A 68 2.75 3.23 -0.45
CA VAL A 68 3.10 3.49 -1.85
C VAL A 68 4.42 4.24 -1.97
N ALA A 69 4.71 5.17 -1.04
CA ALA A 69 6.00 5.85 -0.98
C ALA A 69 7.14 4.87 -0.71
N ALA A 70 6.97 3.98 0.27
CA ALA A 70 7.94 2.93 0.58
C ALA A 70 8.13 1.96 -0.60
N ALA A 71 7.04 1.55 -1.25
CA ALA A 71 7.10 0.69 -2.44
C ALA A 71 7.86 1.37 -3.57
N GLY A 72 7.58 2.64 -3.85
CA GLY A 72 8.27 3.42 -4.89
C GLY A 72 9.77 3.55 -4.63
N PHE A 73 10.15 3.83 -3.37
CA PHE A 73 11.56 3.89 -2.96
C PHE A 73 12.30 2.57 -3.20
N LEU A 74 11.70 1.43 -2.81
CA LEU A 74 12.29 0.11 -2.97
C LEU A 74 12.35 -0.33 -4.42
N LEU A 75 11.30 -0.07 -5.20
CA LEU A 75 11.23 -0.39 -6.62
C LEU A 75 12.26 0.41 -7.44
N GLY A 76 12.54 1.65 -7.04
CA GLY A 76 13.62 2.46 -7.63
C GLY A 76 15.02 1.95 -7.29
N ALA A 77 15.18 1.23 -6.17
CA ALA A 77 16.46 0.69 -5.72
C ALA A 77 16.76 -0.72 -6.23
N THR A 78 15.79 -1.43 -6.81
CA THR A 78 15.84 -2.84 -7.24
C THR A 78 15.50 -3.00 -8.73
N GLN A 79 15.79 -4.17 -9.31
CA GLN A 79 15.61 -4.41 -10.75
C GLN A 79 14.60 -5.54 -11.07
N ARG A 80 14.48 -6.55 -10.23
CA ARG A 80 13.73 -7.78 -10.48
C ARG A 80 12.55 -7.99 -9.53
N ILE A 81 12.79 -7.84 -8.22
CA ILE A 81 11.81 -8.18 -7.20
C ILE A 81 10.56 -7.30 -7.30
N ARG A 82 9.42 -7.89 -7.05
CA ARG A 82 8.16 -7.15 -6.91
C ARG A 82 8.01 -6.61 -5.49
N VAL A 83 7.37 -5.47 -5.33
CA VAL A 83 7.00 -4.96 -4.01
C VAL A 83 5.51 -5.13 -3.80
N LEU A 84 5.15 -5.70 -2.65
CA LEU A 84 3.78 -5.93 -2.21
C LEU A 84 3.46 -5.03 -1.01
N THR A 85 2.41 -4.24 -1.08
CA THR A 85 1.84 -3.66 0.15
C THR A 85 1.12 -4.76 0.93
N TYR A 86 1.32 -4.83 2.29
CA TYR A 86 0.72 -5.91 3.09
C TYR A 86 0.38 -5.44 4.51
N VAL A 87 -0.72 -4.75 4.67
CA VAL A 87 -1.69 -4.26 3.70
C VAL A 87 -1.87 -2.76 3.84
N CYS A 88 -2.30 -2.07 2.77
CA CYS A 88 -2.69 -0.67 2.83
C CYS A 88 -4.21 -0.54 2.95
N PRO A 89 -4.74 0.19 3.96
CA PRO A 89 -6.17 0.44 4.07
C PRO A 89 -6.63 1.47 3.04
N ILE A 90 -7.49 1.04 2.10
CA ILE A 90 -8.01 1.91 1.03
C ILE A 90 -8.67 3.20 1.59
N PRO A 91 -9.51 3.14 2.67
CA PRO A 91 -10.20 4.34 3.16
C PRO A 91 -9.29 5.41 3.78
N TYR A 92 -8.00 5.14 3.98
CA TYR A 92 -7.06 6.13 4.52
C TYR A 92 -6.67 7.18 3.49
N HIS A 93 -6.92 6.92 2.20
CA HIS A 93 -6.43 7.72 1.09
C HIS A 93 -7.59 8.32 0.27
N ASN A 94 -7.38 9.52 -0.27
CA ASN A 94 -8.25 10.00 -1.34
C ASN A 94 -8.05 9.13 -2.59
N PRO A 95 -9.10 8.49 -3.15
CA PRO A 95 -8.94 7.48 -4.19
C PRO A 95 -8.34 8.01 -5.49
N LEU A 96 -8.55 9.29 -5.84
CA LEU A 96 -7.96 9.89 -7.05
C LEU A 96 -6.46 10.10 -6.88
N VAL A 97 -6.07 10.67 -5.73
CA VAL A 97 -4.66 10.93 -5.42
C VAL A 97 -3.89 9.62 -5.30
N TRP A 98 -4.48 8.65 -4.62
CA TRP A 98 -3.83 7.36 -4.39
C TRP A 98 -3.77 6.51 -5.68
N ALA A 99 -4.81 6.51 -6.49
CA ALA A 99 -4.78 5.90 -7.82
C ALA A 99 -3.64 6.47 -8.69
N LYS A 100 -3.41 7.81 -8.61
CA LYS A 100 -2.31 8.47 -9.31
C LYS A 100 -0.95 8.00 -8.79
N ALA A 101 -0.75 7.96 -7.48
CA ALA A 101 0.50 7.50 -6.88
C ALA A 101 0.80 6.05 -7.28
N ILE A 102 -0.19 5.16 -7.18
CA ILE A 102 -0.08 3.75 -7.57
C ILE A 102 0.26 3.60 -9.05
N ALA A 103 -0.46 4.27 -9.94
CA ALA A 103 -0.20 4.21 -11.38
C ALA A 103 1.21 4.71 -11.72
N SER A 104 1.67 5.79 -11.06
CA SER A 104 3.00 6.33 -11.25
C SER A 104 4.09 5.34 -10.81
N VAL A 105 3.95 4.74 -9.63
CA VAL A 105 4.91 3.76 -9.13
C VAL A 105 4.91 2.50 -9.99
N ASP A 106 3.74 2.03 -10.42
CA ASP A 106 3.64 0.88 -11.31
C ASP A 106 4.32 1.13 -12.67
N HIS A 107 4.03 2.28 -13.27
CA HIS A 107 4.62 2.68 -14.54
C HIS A 107 6.14 2.83 -14.45
N LEU A 108 6.64 3.59 -13.47
CA LEU A 108 8.07 3.84 -13.26
C LEU A 108 8.86 2.58 -12.87
N SER A 109 8.20 1.59 -12.27
CA SER A 109 8.83 0.31 -11.91
C SER A 109 8.70 -0.77 -12.98
N SER A 110 8.12 -0.46 -14.15
CA SER A 110 7.84 -1.44 -15.21
C SER A 110 6.98 -2.62 -14.72
N GLY A 111 5.93 -2.31 -13.94
CA GLY A 111 4.92 -3.28 -13.51
C GLY A 111 5.34 -4.21 -12.37
N ARG A 112 6.22 -3.76 -11.48
CA ARG A 112 6.66 -4.57 -10.34
C ARG A 112 5.90 -4.30 -9.04
N LEU A 113 4.87 -3.43 -9.05
CA LEU A 113 4.01 -3.19 -7.90
C LEU A 113 2.92 -4.26 -7.80
N SER A 114 2.59 -4.67 -6.58
CA SER A 114 1.41 -5.48 -6.24
C SER A 114 0.74 -4.88 -5.00
N LEU A 115 -0.59 -4.85 -4.98
CA LEU A 115 -1.35 -4.17 -3.94
C LEU A 115 -2.03 -5.18 -3.03
N GLY A 116 -1.58 -5.25 -1.79
CA GLY A 116 -2.32 -5.87 -0.69
C GLY A 116 -3.13 -4.78 0.02
N LEU A 117 -4.42 -4.94 0.06
CA LEU A 117 -5.40 -3.91 0.40
C LEU A 117 -6.33 -4.41 1.53
N SER A 118 -6.90 -3.48 2.30
CA SER A 118 -7.90 -3.81 3.32
C SER A 118 -8.87 -2.65 3.54
N ALA A 119 -9.94 -2.93 4.30
CA ALA A 119 -10.83 -1.88 4.77
C ALA A 119 -10.31 -1.14 6.03
N GLY A 120 -9.21 -1.61 6.64
CA GLY A 120 -8.66 -1.05 7.88
C GLY A 120 -9.39 -1.51 9.14
N HIS A 121 -8.72 -1.39 10.30
CA HIS A 121 -9.26 -1.91 11.58
C HIS A 121 -9.04 -0.99 12.78
N LEU A 122 -8.15 -0.01 12.73
CA LEU A 122 -7.85 0.88 13.85
C LEU A 122 -8.76 2.12 13.85
N ARG A 123 -9.86 2.08 14.59
CA ARG A 123 -10.84 3.17 14.70
C ARG A 123 -10.19 4.55 14.89
N ARG A 124 -9.15 4.66 15.71
CA ARG A 124 -8.51 5.95 16.00
C ARG A 124 -7.75 6.54 14.80
N GLU A 125 -7.27 5.73 13.90
CA GLU A 125 -6.72 6.23 12.65
C GLU A 125 -7.82 6.85 11.78
N PHE A 126 -8.98 6.19 11.69
CA PHE A 126 -10.15 6.72 10.98
C PHE A 126 -10.63 8.05 11.57
N GLU A 127 -10.69 8.14 12.90
CA GLU A 127 -11.04 9.37 13.62
C GLU A 127 -10.05 10.50 13.27
N ALA A 128 -8.75 10.23 13.29
CA ALA A 128 -7.70 11.20 12.97
C ALA A 128 -7.74 11.64 11.49
N LEU A 129 -8.13 10.74 10.59
CA LEU A 129 -8.26 11.01 9.15
C LEU A 129 -9.61 11.63 8.78
N GLY A 130 -10.55 11.75 9.71
CA GLY A 130 -11.90 12.24 9.44
C GLY A 130 -12.76 11.27 8.61
N VAL A 131 -12.42 9.99 8.59
CA VAL A 131 -13.12 8.96 7.83
C VAL A 131 -14.07 8.18 8.74
N PRO A 132 -15.36 8.00 8.39
CA PRO A 132 -16.32 7.28 9.24
C PRO A 132 -15.99 5.79 9.30
N PHE A 133 -15.55 5.33 10.46
CA PHE A 133 -15.11 3.94 10.69
C PHE A 133 -16.19 2.91 10.37
N GLU A 134 -17.45 3.20 10.70
CA GLU A 134 -18.59 2.30 10.45
C GLU A 134 -18.86 2.08 8.97
N LYS A 135 -18.50 3.04 8.13
CA LYS A 135 -18.68 2.98 6.67
C LYS A 135 -17.44 2.46 5.93
N ARG A 136 -16.37 2.08 6.65
CA ARG A 136 -15.07 1.71 6.04
C ARG A 136 -15.15 0.63 4.97
N GLY A 137 -16.05 -0.36 5.14
CA GLY A 137 -16.28 -1.40 4.14
C GLY A 137 -16.86 -0.82 2.85
N ALA A 138 -17.95 -0.07 2.95
CA ALA A 138 -18.60 0.58 1.79
C ALA A 138 -17.65 1.57 1.10
N ILE A 139 -16.89 2.36 1.87
CA ILE A 139 -15.86 3.28 1.33
C ILE A 139 -14.77 2.49 0.61
N CYS A 140 -14.31 1.37 1.19
CA CYS A 140 -13.30 0.52 0.58
C CYS A 140 -13.75 -0.02 -0.79
N ASP A 141 -14.97 -0.55 -0.86
CA ASP A 141 -15.54 -1.10 -2.08
C ASP A 141 -15.70 -0.03 -3.16
N GLU A 142 -16.26 1.13 -2.77
CA GLU A 142 -16.49 2.24 -3.69
C GLU A 142 -15.18 2.83 -4.21
N TYR A 143 -14.21 3.10 -3.31
CA TYR A 143 -12.91 3.64 -3.69
C TYR A 143 -12.13 2.69 -4.61
N LEU A 144 -12.21 1.38 -4.34
CA LEU A 144 -11.59 0.38 -5.22
C LEU A 144 -12.18 0.40 -6.63
N GLN A 145 -13.50 0.52 -6.75
CA GLN A 145 -14.17 0.64 -8.05
C GLN A 145 -13.80 1.94 -8.76
N ALA A 146 -13.77 3.07 -8.03
CA ALA A 146 -13.34 4.35 -8.55
C ALA A 146 -11.91 4.33 -9.08
N MET A 147 -10.97 3.73 -8.32
CA MET A 147 -9.58 3.56 -8.76
C MET A 147 -9.47 2.69 -10.01
N LYS A 148 -10.23 1.59 -10.07
CA LYS A 148 -10.28 0.73 -11.28
C LYS A 148 -10.75 1.53 -12.49
N ALA A 149 -11.81 2.34 -12.37
CA ALA A 149 -12.28 3.18 -13.46
C ALA A 149 -11.19 4.16 -13.94
N LEU A 150 -10.43 4.78 -13.02
CA LEU A 150 -9.32 5.65 -13.37
C LEU A 150 -8.21 4.91 -14.15
N TRP A 151 -7.89 3.68 -13.75
CA TRP A 151 -6.80 2.91 -14.36
C TRP A 151 -7.13 2.32 -15.72
N THR A 152 -8.42 1.99 -15.96
CA THR A 152 -8.81 1.18 -17.12
C THR A 152 -9.59 1.93 -18.20
N SER A 153 -10.14 3.11 -17.90
CA SER A 153 -10.92 3.90 -18.87
C SER A 153 -10.14 5.07 -19.42
N ASP A 154 -10.25 5.32 -20.73
CA ASP A 154 -9.68 6.52 -21.37
C ASP A 154 -10.42 7.79 -20.97
N GLN A 155 -11.73 7.67 -20.68
CA GLN A 155 -12.56 8.74 -20.16
C GLN A 155 -13.20 8.27 -18.84
N PRO A 156 -12.45 8.31 -17.73
CA PRO A 156 -12.94 7.76 -16.48
C PRO A 156 -14.08 8.60 -15.90
N GLU A 157 -15.18 7.91 -15.61
CA GLU A 157 -16.33 8.45 -14.89
C GLU A 157 -16.68 7.52 -13.75
N PHE A 158 -17.10 8.09 -12.63
CA PHE A 158 -17.58 7.34 -11.48
C PHE A 158 -18.61 8.17 -10.70
N ARG A 159 -19.65 7.52 -10.22
CA ARG A 159 -20.71 8.12 -9.41
C ARG A 159 -20.99 7.24 -8.20
N GLY A 160 -20.58 7.70 -7.03
CA GLY A 160 -20.74 7.00 -5.76
C GLY A 160 -21.26 7.91 -4.64
N GLU A 161 -21.42 7.33 -3.46
CA GLU A 161 -21.80 8.07 -2.25
C GLU A 161 -20.60 8.89 -1.69
N PHE A 162 -19.39 8.33 -1.77
CA PHE A 162 -18.18 8.88 -1.13
C PHE A 162 -17.26 9.58 -2.12
N VAL A 163 -17.33 9.24 -3.40
CA VAL A 163 -16.53 9.87 -4.46
C VAL A 163 -17.31 9.93 -5.78
N SER A 164 -17.18 11.04 -6.49
CA SER A 164 -17.73 11.18 -7.84
C SER A 164 -16.78 12.02 -8.69
N PHE A 165 -16.57 11.60 -9.93
CA PHE A 165 -15.77 12.33 -10.90
C PHE A 165 -16.23 12.01 -12.33
N GLY A 166 -15.83 12.85 -13.28
CA GLY A 166 -16.06 12.66 -14.71
C GLY A 166 -15.49 13.84 -15.49
N ASN A 167 -15.53 13.72 -16.82
CA ASN A 167 -15.02 14.75 -17.74
C ASN A 167 -13.54 15.11 -17.44
N MET A 168 -12.69 14.09 -17.29
CA MET A 168 -11.27 14.23 -16.99
C MET A 168 -10.43 13.17 -17.71
N VAL A 169 -9.14 13.45 -17.80
CA VAL A 169 -8.13 12.51 -18.29
C VAL A 169 -7.27 12.07 -17.10
N PHE A 170 -6.96 10.80 -17.04
CA PHE A 170 -6.08 10.22 -16.00
C PHE A 170 -4.89 9.53 -16.66
N GLU A 171 -3.70 10.13 -16.53
CA GLU A 171 -2.42 9.62 -17.06
C GLU A 171 -1.29 9.85 -16.02
N PRO A 172 -0.23 8.99 -15.96
CA PRO A 172 -0.12 7.75 -16.74
C PRO A 172 -1.08 6.69 -16.25
N LYS A 173 -1.44 5.76 -17.12
CA LYS A 173 -2.06 4.49 -16.70
C LYS A 173 -1.01 3.60 -16.04
N PRO A 174 -1.40 2.65 -15.17
CA PRO A 174 -0.50 1.56 -14.80
C PRO A 174 0.00 0.84 -16.06
N CYS A 175 1.21 0.31 -16.03
CA CYS A 175 1.70 -0.51 -17.15
C CYS A 175 1.23 -1.97 -17.06
N GLN A 176 0.77 -2.42 -15.91
CA GLN A 176 0.12 -3.73 -15.75
C GLN A 176 -1.35 -3.65 -16.20
N SER A 177 -1.78 -4.59 -17.02
CA SER A 177 -3.16 -4.66 -17.55
C SER A 177 -3.95 -5.77 -16.85
N PRO A 178 -5.20 -5.51 -16.41
CA PRO A 178 -5.93 -4.24 -16.49
C PRO A 178 -5.46 -3.21 -15.46
N HIS A 179 -4.74 -3.61 -14.44
CA HIS A 179 -4.19 -2.81 -13.34
C HIS A 179 -3.21 -3.68 -12.52
N PRO A 180 -2.42 -3.13 -11.57
CA PRO A 180 -1.60 -3.93 -10.66
C PRO A 180 -2.42 -5.03 -9.97
N PRO A 181 -1.83 -6.21 -9.68
CA PRO A 181 -2.50 -7.26 -8.94
C PRO A 181 -3.03 -6.76 -7.59
N LEU A 182 -4.30 -7.09 -7.28
CA LEU A 182 -5.00 -6.72 -6.06
C LEU A 182 -5.21 -7.95 -5.19
N LEU A 183 -4.73 -7.90 -3.96
CA LEU A 183 -4.92 -8.92 -2.92
C LEU A 183 -5.69 -8.28 -1.77
N ILE A 184 -6.82 -8.85 -1.40
CA ILE A 184 -7.62 -8.32 -0.30
C ILE A 184 -7.31 -9.09 0.98
N GLY A 185 -6.89 -8.37 2.01
CA GLY A 185 -6.68 -8.89 3.36
C GLY A 185 -7.85 -8.54 4.28
N GLY A 186 -8.24 -9.49 5.13
CA GLY A 186 -9.28 -9.28 6.14
C GLY A 186 -9.72 -10.60 6.77
N ASP A 187 -10.34 -10.50 7.95
CA ASP A 187 -10.85 -11.64 8.73
C ASP A 187 -12.39 -11.73 8.66
N ALA A 188 -13.01 -11.02 7.71
CA ALA A 188 -14.45 -11.08 7.54
C ALA A 188 -14.87 -12.50 7.14
N LYS A 189 -15.85 -13.06 7.86
CA LYS A 189 -16.53 -14.27 7.40
C LYS A 189 -17.26 -13.93 6.11
N PRO A 190 -17.24 -14.83 5.12
CA PRO A 190 -17.99 -14.65 3.89
C PRO A 190 -19.49 -14.52 4.15
#